data_c2e590fdd02e8b60ac71386a21beba7e
#
_entry.id   c2e590fdd02e8b60ac71386a21beba7e
#
_cell.length_a   1.000
_cell.length_b   1.000
_cell.length_c   1.000
_cell.angle_alpha   90.00
_cell.angle_beta   90.00
_cell.angle_gamma   90.00
#
_symmetry.space_group_name_H-M   'P 1'
#
loop_
_entity.id
_entity.type
_entity.pdbx_description
1 polymer ?
#
loop_
_entity_poly.entity_id
_entity_poly.type
_entity_poly.pdbx_seq_one_letter_code
_entity_poly.pdbx_strand_id
1 'polypeptide(L)'
;MPTYKVLFVGLGKMGFHMAGFLSKQINIDIYIYNRTSTIETKWKKKFSGIKYNFTNNIKFDFVISCLKDDNAVNSFYKKFVKTNNYKRNTAIIEHSTISLHQIELLTKLFSKPKLKFVDAPVTGLSLIHISEPTR
;
A
#
# COMPACT_ATOMS: atom_id res chain seq x y z
N MET A 1 4.92 -10.50 21.13
CA MET A 1 5.31 -9.49 20.17
C MET A 1 4.13 -9.08 19.31
N PRO A 2 3.81 -7.80 19.19
CA PRO A 2 2.66 -7.40 18.39
C PRO A 2 2.92 -7.69 16.92
N THR A 3 1.85 -8.10 16.24
CA THR A 3 1.88 -8.37 14.82
C THR A 3 1.05 -7.31 14.12
N TYR A 4 1.60 -6.74 13.06
CA TYR A 4 0.91 -5.71 12.28
C TYR A 4 0.31 -6.32 11.02
N LYS A 5 -0.91 -5.94 10.71
CA LYS A 5 -1.56 -6.35 9.47
C LYS A 5 -1.31 -5.28 8.43
N VAL A 6 -0.65 -5.67 7.35
CA VAL A 6 -0.23 -4.73 6.31
C VAL A 6 -0.83 -5.16 4.98
N LEU A 7 -1.43 -4.22 4.27
CA LEU A 7 -1.89 -4.44 2.91
C LEU A 7 -0.93 -3.74 1.96
N PHE A 8 -0.39 -4.48 1.01
CA PHE A 8 0.48 -3.91 -0.02
C PHE A 8 -0.25 -3.94 -1.36
N VAL A 9 -0.43 -2.78 -1.95
CA VAL A 9 -1.19 -2.58 -3.17
C VAL A 9 -0.28 -2.20 -4.33
N GLY A 10 -0.25 -3.02 -5.36
CA GLY A 10 0.57 -2.76 -6.54
C GLY A 10 1.85 -3.58 -6.54
N LEU A 11 1.88 -4.61 -7.37
CA LEU A 11 3.01 -5.54 -7.46
C LEU A 11 3.76 -5.37 -8.78
N GLY A 12 4.00 -4.12 -9.17
CA GLY A 12 4.84 -3.82 -10.32
C GLY A 12 6.31 -4.03 -9.98
N LYS A 13 7.19 -3.47 -10.81
CA LYS A 13 8.63 -3.69 -10.64
C LYS A 13 9.13 -3.44 -9.23
N MET A 14 8.76 -2.30 -8.64
CA MET A 14 9.23 -1.97 -7.30
C MET A 14 8.38 -2.62 -6.22
N GLY A 15 7.06 -2.54 -6.38
CA GLY A 15 6.15 -3.06 -5.37
C GLY A 15 6.31 -4.55 -5.12
N PHE A 16 6.57 -5.31 -6.17
CA PHE A 16 6.77 -6.75 -6.08
C PHE A 16 7.87 -7.08 -5.06
N HIS A 17 8.99 -6.40 -5.16
CA HIS A 17 10.14 -6.65 -4.27
C HIS A 17 9.95 -6.04 -2.90
N MET A 18 9.32 -4.87 -2.81
CA MET A 18 9.03 -4.24 -1.53
C MET A 18 8.10 -5.11 -0.70
N ALA A 19 7.04 -5.61 -1.32
CA ALA A 19 6.11 -6.50 -0.63
C ALA A 19 6.81 -7.80 -0.23
N GLY A 20 7.69 -8.31 -1.10
CA GLY A 20 8.47 -9.50 -0.80
C GLY A 20 9.38 -9.31 0.41
N PHE A 21 10.03 -8.15 0.51
CA PHE A 21 10.85 -7.85 1.67
C PHE A 21 10.00 -7.84 2.95
N LEU A 22 8.84 -7.19 2.90
CA LEU A 22 7.95 -7.12 4.05
C LEU A 22 7.45 -8.49 4.47
N SER A 23 7.23 -9.39 3.51
CA SER A 23 6.72 -10.72 3.81
C SER A 23 7.68 -11.55 4.66
N LYS A 24 8.95 -11.16 4.68
CA LYS A 24 9.97 -11.87 5.44
C LYS A 24 10.13 -11.35 6.86
N GLN A 25 9.40 -10.29 7.21
CA GLN A 25 9.51 -9.70 8.55
C GLN A 25 8.64 -10.48 9.52
N ILE A 26 9.22 -10.78 10.68
CA ILE A 26 8.58 -11.68 11.65
C ILE A 26 7.31 -11.13 12.27
N ASN A 27 7.20 -9.81 12.35
CA ASN A 27 6.06 -9.18 13.01
C ASN A 27 5.05 -8.55 12.03
N ILE A 28 5.06 -9.00 10.78
CA ILE A 28 4.14 -8.49 9.75
C ILE A 28 3.34 -9.63 9.15
N ASP A 29 2.02 -9.46 9.15
CA ASP A 29 1.11 -10.30 8.38
C ASP A 29 0.81 -9.55 7.10
N ILE A 30 1.35 -10.00 5.98
CA ILE A 30 1.25 -9.29 4.72
C ILE A 30 0.09 -9.79 3.88
N TYR A 31 -0.72 -8.85 3.42
CA TYR A 31 -1.77 -9.08 2.43
C TYR A 31 -1.36 -8.32 1.18
N ILE A 32 -1.64 -8.88 0.03
CA ILE A 32 -1.26 -8.27 -1.23
C ILE A 32 -2.48 -8.08 -2.13
N TYR A 33 -2.42 -7.04 -2.94
CA TYR A 33 -3.44 -6.77 -3.93
C TYR A 33 -2.79 -6.23 -5.19
N ASN A 34 -3.19 -6.79 -6.33
CA ASN A 34 -2.79 -6.27 -7.62
C ASN A 34 -3.99 -6.44 -8.56
N ARG A 35 -4.26 -5.44 -9.38
CA ARG A 35 -5.41 -5.50 -10.26
C ARG A 35 -5.34 -6.70 -11.21
N THR A 36 -4.12 -7.07 -11.63
CA THR A 36 -3.91 -8.25 -12.48
C THR A 36 -3.60 -9.45 -11.60
N SER A 37 -4.53 -10.38 -11.54
CA SER A 37 -4.41 -11.52 -10.62
C SER A 37 -3.26 -12.46 -10.94
N THR A 38 -2.83 -12.52 -12.21
CA THR A 38 -1.68 -13.36 -12.58
C THR A 38 -0.41 -12.91 -11.87
N ILE A 39 -0.27 -11.61 -11.62
CA ILE A 39 0.88 -11.07 -10.90
C ILE A 39 0.83 -11.49 -9.44
N GLU A 40 -0.35 -11.48 -8.83
CA GLU A 40 -0.52 -11.95 -7.45
C GLU A 40 -0.09 -13.40 -7.33
N THR A 41 -0.50 -14.22 -8.27
CA THR A 41 -0.16 -15.64 -8.28
C THR A 41 1.37 -15.82 -8.40
N LYS A 42 1.99 -15.04 -9.28
CA LYS A 42 3.43 -15.07 -9.48
C LYS A 42 4.17 -14.69 -8.21
N TRP A 43 3.68 -13.65 -7.52
CA TRP A 43 4.28 -13.19 -6.28
C TRP A 43 4.20 -14.29 -5.21
N LYS A 44 3.06 -14.95 -5.10
CA LYS A 44 2.87 -15.99 -4.08
C LYS A 44 3.71 -17.24 -4.32
N LYS A 45 4.26 -17.41 -5.51
CA LYS A 45 5.20 -18.50 -5.77
C LYS A 45 6.55 -18.21 -5.14
N LYS A 46 6.89 -16.95 -4.92
CA LYS A 46 8.18 -16.56 -4.36
C LYS A 46 8.10 -16.16 -2.89
N PHE A 47 6.97 -15.65 -2.45
CA PHE A 47 6.82 -15.08 -1.11
C PHE A 47 5.54 -15.58 -0.46
N SER A 48 5.49 -15.50 0.85
CA SER A 48 4.31 -15.90 1.62
C SER A 48 3.47 -14.68 1.95
N GLY A 49 2.20 -14.74 1.65
CA GLY A 49 1.25 -13.67 1.96
C GLY A 49 -0.13 -14.09 1.53
N ILE A 50 -1.11 -13.25 1.83
CA ILE A 50 -2.52 -13.54 1.57
C ILE A 50 -3.05 -12.57 0.55
N LYS A 51 -3.76 -13.07 -0.46
CA LYS A 51 -4.41 -12.20 -1.43
C LYS A 51 -5.57 -11.49 -0.74
N TYR A 52 -5.60 -10.19 -0.92
CA TYR A 52 -6.69 -9.37 -0.41
C TYR A 52 -7.75 -9.15 -1.48
N ASN A 53 -9.01 -9.20 -1.07
CA ASN A 53 -10.09 -8.67 -1.89
C ASN A 53 -10.99 -7.82 -1.02
N PHE A 54 -11.79 -6.97 -1.66
CA PHE A 54 -12.57 -5.96 -0.93
C PHE A 54 -13.67 -6.55 -0.04
N THR A 55 -13.97 -7.84 -0.18
CA THR A 55 -14.97 -8.49 0.67
C THR A 55 -14.39 -9.08 1.94
N ASN A 56 -13.07 -9.04 2.10
CA ASN A 56 -12.44 -9.49 3.33
C ASN A 56 -12.88 -8.60 4.50
N ASN A 57 -12.79 -9.15 5.71
CA ASN A 57 -13.10 -8.40 6.91
C ASN A 57 -11.85 -8.33 7.79
N ILE A 58 -10.95 -7.43 7.44
CA ILE A 58 -9.65 -7.32 8.10
C ILE A 58 -9.39 -5.86 8.42
N LYS A 59 -8.94 -5.58 9.62
CA LYS A 59 -8.59 -4.22 10.03
C LYS A 59 -7.09 -4.03 9.88
N PHE A 60 -6.69 -3.38 8.82
CA PHE A 60 -5.27 -3.15 8.56
C PHE A 60 -4.69 -2.05 9.44
N ASP A 61 -3.44 -2.23 9.83
CA ASP A 61 -2.68 -1.22 10.53
C ASP A 61 -2.01 -0.26 9.54
N PHE A 62 -1.55 -0.81 8.43
CA PHE A 62 -0.88 -0.05 7.37
C PHE A 62 -1.40 -0.48 6.01
N VAL A 63 -1.57 0.47 5.12
CA VAL A 63 -1.83 0.20 3.71
C VAL A 63 -0.76 0.91 2.93
N ILE A 64 0.03 0.16 2.17
CA ILE A 64 1.13 0.70 1.39
C ILE A 64 0.79 0.50 -0.07
N SER A 65 0.87 1.56 -0.86
CA SER A 65 0.57 1.44 -2.29
C SER A 65 1.73 1.91 -3.14
N CYS A 66 1.93 1.21 -4.25
CA CYS A 66 2.96 1.50 -5.23
C CYS A 66 2.35 1.20 -6.59
N LEU A 67 1.59 2.17 -7.11
CA LEU A 67 0.82 2.02 -8.34
C LEU A 67 1.37 2.93 -9.42
N LYS A 68 0.91 2.75 -10.64
CA LYS A 68 1.55 3.40 -11.77
C LYS A 68 1.18 4.87 -11.98
N ASP A 69 -0.02 5.27 -11.57
CA ASP A 69 -0.48 6.64 -11.85
C ASP A 69 -1.63 7.05 -10.93
N ASP A 70 -2.05 8.31 -11.09
CA ASP A 70 -3.13 8.90 -10.30
C ASP A 70 -4.43 8.09 -10.41
N ASN A 71 -4.76 7.63 -11.62
CA ASN A 71 -6.00 6.90 -11.84
C ASN A 71 -6.03 5.60 -11.07
N ALA A 72 -4.92 4.87 -11.07
CA ALA A 72 -4.83 3.60 -10.34
C ALA A 72 -4.97 3.83 -8.84
N VAL A 73 -4.30 4.85 -8.31
CA VAL A 73 -4.35 5.20 -6.90
C VAL A 73 -5.78 5.60 -6.51
N ASN A 74 -6.37 6.50 -7.28
CA ASN A 74 -7.71 7.00 -6.99
C ASN A 74 -8.74 5.87 -7.04
N SER A 75 -8.65 5.03 -8.05
CA SER A 75 -9.57 3.90 -8.22
C SER A 75 -9.52 2.94 -7.05
N PHE A 76 -8.32 2.62 -6.59
CA PHE A 76 -8.18 1.71 -5.47
C PHE A 76 -8.75 2.30 -4.18
N TYR A 77 -8.34 3.52 -3.83
CA TYR A 77 -8.74 4.09 -2.54
C TYR A 77 -10.20 4.48 -2.46
N LYS A 78 -10.83 4.82 -3.58
CA LYS A 78 -12.27 5.06 -3.59
C LYS A 78 -13.05 3.81 -3.19
N LYS A 79 -12.57 2.65 -3.63
CA LYS A 79 -13.18 1.39 -3.24
C LYS A 79 -12.83 1.01 -1.80
N PHE A 80 -11.56 1.22 -1.45
CA PHE A 80 -11.06 0.80 -0.15
C PHE A 80 -11.77 1.51 1.00
N VAL A 81 -11.98 2.82 0.90
CA VAL A 81 -12.62 3.56 2.00
C VAL A 81 -14.07 3.17 2.21
N LYS A 82 -14.70 2.53 1.22
CA LYS A 82 -16.05 2.02 1.37
C LYS A 82 -16.11 0.68 2.09
N THR A 83 -14.96 0.04 2.29
CA THR A 83 -14.89 -1.19 3.06
C THR A 83 -14.76 -0.83 4.53
N ASN A 84 -14.74 -1.85 5.37
CA ASN A 84 -14.49 -1.66 6.79
C ASN A 84 -13.14 -2.22 7.18
N ASN A 85 -12.20 -2.26 6.22
CA ASN A 85 -10.92 -2.94 6.41
C ASN A 85 -9.83 -2.02 6.95
N TYR A 86 -10.22 -1.06 7.76
CA TYR A 86 -9.29 -0.16 8.42
C TYR A 86 -9.87 0.29 9.74
N LYS A 87 -9.06 0.94 10.53
CA LYS A 87 -9.48 1.50 11.80
C LYS A 87 -9.00 2.94 11.87
N ARG A 88 -9.45 3.67 12.87
CA ARG A 88 -8.97 5.04 13.07
C ARG A 88 -7.45 5.01 13.18
N ASN A 89 -6.80 5.93 12.48
CA ASN A 89 -5.35 6.07 12.46
C ASN A 89 -4.60 4.99 11.68
N THR A 90 -5.30 4.13 10.92
CA THR A 90 -4.60 3.28 9.95
C THR A 90 -3.75 4.19 9.05
N ALA A 91 -2.51 3.85 8.86
CA ALA A 91 -1.60 4.67 8.07
C ALA A 91 -1.62 4.22 6.61
N ILE A 92 -1.86 5.19 5.73
CA ILE A 92 -1.78 4.98 4.29
C ILE A 92 -0.45 5.55 3.83
N ILE A 93 0.41 4.71 3.30
CA ILE A 93 1.72 5.12 2.83
C ILE A 93 1.73 5.00 1.32
N GLU A 94 1.79 6.14 0.64
CA GLU A 94 1.72 6.18 -0.81
C GLU A 94 3.10 6.32 -1.41
N HIS A 95 3.56 5.26 -2.07
CA HIS A 95 4.86 5.27 -2.74
C HIS A 95 4.76 5.57 -4.23
N SER A 96 3.55 5.66 -4.76
CA SER A 96 3.37 6.02 -6.17
C SER A 96 3.75 7.48 -6.38
N THR A 97 4.21 7.79 -7.58
CA THR A 97 4.43 9.19 -7.98
C THR A 97 3.08 9.73 -8.43
N ILE A 98 2.51 10.61 -7.64
CA ILE A 98 1.18 11.16 -7.92
C ILE A 98 1.24 12.67 -7.99
N SER A 99 0.25 13.27 -8.66
CA SER A 99 0.19 14.72 -8.82
C SER A 99 -0.20 15.39 -7.51
N LEU A 100 0.10 16.68 -7.41
CA LEU A 100 -0.32 17.47 -6.26
C LEU A 100 -1.83 17.47 -6.13
N HIS A 101 -2.54 17.54 -7.25
CA HIS A 101 -3.99 17.48 -7.24
C HIS A 101 -4.50 16.18 -6.63
N GLN A 102 -3.85 15.07 -6.96
CA GLN A 102 -4.23 13.76 -6.42
C GLN A 102 -3.95 13.69 -4.92
N ILE A 103 -2.87 14.29 -4.46
CA ILE A 103 -2.57 14.35 -3.03
C ILE A 103 -3.70 15.06 -2.30
N GLU A 104 -4.20 16.16 -2.85
CA GLU A 104 -5.30 16.91 -2.25
C GLU A 104 -6.58 16.08 -2.21
N LEU A 105 -6.87 15.35 -3.29
CA LEU A 105 -8.05 14.51 -3.33
C LEU A 105 -7.98 13.39 -2.28
N LEU A 106 -6.84 12.77 -2.14
CA LEU A 106 -6.65 11.71 -1.16
C LEU A 106 -6.75 12.24 0.26
N THR A 107 -6.18 13.41 0.51
CA THR A 107 -6.26 14.04 1.83
C THR A 107 -7.71 14.23 2.25
N LYS A 108 -8.56 14.69 1.33
CA LYS A 108 -9.97 14.82 1.60
C LYS A 108 -10.64 13.46 1.81
N LEU A 109 -10.31 12.51 0.96
CA LEU A 109 -10.92 11.18 1.01
C LEU A 109 -10.65 10.50 2.34
N PHE A 110 -9.44 10.67 2.88
CA PHE A 110 -9.03 10.01 4.12
C PHE A 110 -9.42 10.75 5.38
N SER A 111 -9.89 11.99 5.28
CA SER A 111 -10.19 12.78 6.47
C SER A 111 -11.39 12.28 7.25
N LYS A 112 -12.46 11.90 6.56
CA LYS A 112 -13.66 11.41 7.23
C LYS A 112 -13.44 10.09 7.96
N PRO A 113 -12.83 9.08 7.35
CA PRO A 113 -12.50 7.84 8.07
C PRO A 113 -11.31 7.99 9.03
N LYS A 114 -10.71 9.16 9.11
CA LYS A 114 -9.62 9.48 10.03
C LYS A 114 -8.40 8.59 9.84
N LEU A 115 -8.03 8.41 8.57
CA LEU A 115 -6.83 7.68 8.20
C LEU A 115 -5.65 8.65 8.16
N LYS A 116 -4.47 8.17 8.51
CA LYS A 116 -3.24 8.95 8.36
C LYS A 116 -2.71 8.76 6.95
N PHE A 117 -2.25 9.83 6.34
CA PHE A 117 -1.76 9.76 4.97
C PHE A 117 -0.32 10.26 4.91
N VAL A 118 0.54 9.45 4.34
CA VAL A 118 1.95 9.79 4.12
C VAL A 118 2.25 9.63 2.64
N ASP A 119 2.67 10.72 2.00
CA ASP A 119 3.09 10.68 0.61
C ASP A 119 4.62 10.52 0.58
N ALA A 120 5.06 9.35 0.14
CA ALA A 120 6.48 9.00 0.13
C ALA A 120 6.86 8.35 -1.20
N PRO A 121 6.84 9.13 -2.31
CA PRO A 121 7.10 8.56 -3.63
C PRO A 121 8.48 7.93 -3.71
N VAL A 122 8.54 6.80 -4.39
CA VAL A 122 9.78 6.03 -4.54
C VAL A 122 10.01 5.78 -6.02
N THR A 123 11.15 6.24 -6.52
CA THR A 123 11.59 5.97 -7.89
C THR A 123 12.96 5.32 -7.80
N GLY A 124 13.50 4.85 -8.92
CA GLY A 124 14.86 4.33 -8.92
C GLY A 124 15.86 5.34 -8.40
N LEU A 125 15.67 6.60 -8.77
CA LEU A 125 16.54 7.67 -8.31
C LEU A 125 16.31 7.96 -6.84
N SER A 126 15.05 7.95 -6.41
CA SER A 126 14.72 8.16 -5.00
C SER A 126 15.31 7.10 -4.11
N LEU A 127 15.41 5.87 -4.58
CA LEU A 127 16.01 4.80 -3.79
C LEU A 127 17.45 5.09 -3.45
N ILE A 128 18.16 5.77 -4.33
CA ILE A 128 19.53 6.17 -4.06
C ILE A 128 19.58 7.18 -2.92
N HIS A 129 18.60 8.06 -2.86
CA HIS A 129 18.57 9.13 -1.87
C HIS A 129 17.94 8.73 -0.55
N ILE A 130 17.28 7.60 -0.47
CA ILE A 130 16.63 7.16 0.76
C ILE A 130 17.60 7.02 1.90
N SER A 131 18.85 6.68 1.60
CA SER A 131 19.85 6.51 2.64
C SER A 131 20.29 7.82 3.28
N GLU A 132 19.94 8.94 2.69
CA GLU A 132 20.37 10.23 3.21
C GLU A 132 19.48 10.65 4.37
N PRO A 133 20.08 11.11 5.46
CA PRO A 133 19.30 11.54 6.60
C PRO A 133 18.68 12.87 6.25
N THR A 134 17.57 12.89 5.72
CA THR A 134 17.04 14.10 5.39
C THR A 134 16.03 14.49 6.26
N ARG A 135 16.18 15.47 6.63
CA ARG A 135 15.04 16.11 6.94
C ARG A 135 14.06 15.46 7.47
#